data_46ea33be385ff2fced520992e83720e1
#
_entry.id   46ea33be385ff2fced520992e83720e1
#
_cell.length_a   1.000
_cell.length_b   1.000
_cell.length_c   1.000
_cell.angle_alpha   90.00
_cell.angle_beta   90.00
_cell.angle_gamma   90.00
#
_symmetry.space_group_name_H-M   'P 1'
#
loop_
_entity.id
_entity.type
_entity.pdbx_description
1 polymer ?
#
loop_
_entity_poly.entity_id
_entity_poly.type
_entity_poly.pdbx_seq_one_letter_code
_entity_poly.pdbx_strand_id
1 'polypeptide(L)'
;GVFGTLSYLVVVYEDGKEKQCNFKHEEDVDRFLAYIEEEYPDIPVHSLEAERKLAEKERWLAEKQRERNVSEETKRCLAKLEQAEEYLKKQSDIYMDLSQSAKKKRTYDRSNPAYKWVALAIVLMGGAAFIYGIYALTTHAGFGMYFLLFGLAAIFLFAGANVLPTSKNNKNYIEKHLTESIRQMEDYIREYPDFPVPAHYAHPVVLKRMQEIMKEGRARNIPEALQVLKKDLKALNSSVVVEKEEYDEVIAIKPMFLVMDYK
;
A
#
# COMPACT_ATOMS: atom_id res chain seq x y z
N GLY A 1 30.41 -31.02 -1.73
CA GLY A 1 29.29 -31.93 -1.88
C GLY A 1 28.43 -31.45 -3.01
N VAL A 2 28.44 -32.14 -4.13
CA VAL A 2 27.61 -31.87 -5.32
C VAL A 2 26.21 -32.36 -4.99
N PHE A 3 25.28 -31.46 -4.73
CA PHE A 3 23.87 -31.81 -4.71
C PHE A 3 23.39 -31.93 -6.16
N GLY A 4 23.29 -33.18 -6.65
CA GLY A 4 22.66 -33.46 -7.93
C GLY A 4 21.16 -33.09 -7.84
N THR A 5 20.69 -32.37 -8.80
CA THR A 5 19.25 -32.11 -8.98
C THR A 5 18.58 -33.46 -9.27
N LEU A 6 17.75 -33.95 -8.36
CA LEU A 6 16.92 -35.13 -8.58
C LEU A 6 15.73 -34.70 -9.46
N SER A 7 15.71 -35.20 -10.69
CA SER A 7 14.55 -35.06 -11.58
C SER A 7 13.54 -36.16 -11.25
N TYR A 8 12.25 -35.79 -11.18
CA TYR A 8 11.18 -36.74 -10.89
C TYR A 8 9.98 -36.55 -11.79
N LEU A 9 9.25 -37.63 -12.04
CA LEU A 9 7.96 -37.65 -12.71
C LEU A 9 6.91 -38.09 -11.73
N VAL A 10 5.71 -37.48 -11.80
CA VAL A 10 4.55 -37.92 -11.09
C VAL A 10 3.58 -38.55 -12.09
N VAL A 11 3.27 -39.82 -11.90
CA VAL A 11 2.27 -40.53 -12.70
C VAL A 11 0.96 -40.47 -11.93
N VAL A 12 -0.06 -39.87 -12.52
CA VAL A 12 -1.42 -39.78 -11.97
C VAL A 12 -2.26 -40.87 -12.65
N TYR A 13 -2.81 -41.76 -11.86
CA TYR A 13 -3.70 -42.81 -12.34
C TYR A 13 -5.15 -42.29 -12.48
N GLU A 14 -5.99 -42.98 -13.27
CA GLU A 14 -7.40 -42.63 -13.44
C GLU A 14 -8.20 -42.64 -12.12
N ASP A 15 -7.76 -43.40 -11.13
CA ASP A 15 -8.36 -43.43 -9.79
C ASP A 15 -7.88 -42.27 -8.89
N GLY A 16 -7.10 -41.34 -9.42
CA GLY A 16 -6.57 -40.20 -8.71
C GLY A 16 -5.36 -40.48 -7.81
N LYS A 17 -4.83 -41.71 -7.83
CA LYS A 17 -3.59 -42.02 -7.12
C LYS A 17 -2.38 -41.48 -7.84
N GLU A 18 -1.40 -41.03 -7.09
CA GLU A 18 -0.15 -40.49 -7.61
C GLU A 18 1.03 -41.39 -7.26
N LYS A 19 1.92 -41.60 -8.21
CA LYS A 19 3.20 -42.30 -8.00
C LYS A 19 4.35 -41.45 -8.49
N GLN A 20 5.27 -41.12 -7.58
CA GLN A 20 6.49 -40.41 -7.92
C GLN A 20 7.57 -41.39 -8.39
N CYS A 21 8.15 -41.12 -9.57
CA CYS A 21 9.28 -41.83 -10.15
C CYS A 21 10.50 -40.91 -10.16
N ASN A 22 11.58 -41.30 -9.48
CA ASN A 22 12.79 -40.51 -9.38
C ASN A 22 13.82 -40.99 -10.40
N PHE A 23 14.45 -40.06 -11.10
CA PHE A 23 15.48 -40.31 -12.09
C PHE A 23 16.82 -39.72 -11.60
N LYS A 24 17.92 -40.36 -11.95
CA LYS A 24 19.26 -39.91 -11.57
C LYS A 24 19.77 -38.79 -12.49
N HIS A 25 19.34 -38.79 -13.74
CA HIS A 25 19.75 -37.84 -14.76
C HIS A 25 18.51 -37.24 -15.45
N GLU A 26 18.58 -36.00 -15.80
CA GLU A 26 17.50 -35.28 -16.51
C GLU A 26 17.28 -35.85 -17.92
N GLU A 27 18.35 -36.26 -18.58
CA GLU A 27 18.29 -36.92 -19.89
C GLU A 27 17.45 -38.21 -19.91
N ASP A 28 17.37 -38.93 -18.79
CA ASP A 28 16.55 -40.13 -18.68
C ASP A 28 15.07 -39.78 -18.58
N VAL A 29 14.73 -38.63 -18.00
CA VAL A 29 13.36 -38.11 -17.96
C VAL A 29 12.93 -37.73 -19.37
N ASP A 30 13.76 -37.00 -20.09
CA ASP A 30 13.45 -36.56 -21.46
C ASP A 30 13.26 -37.75 -22.42
N ARG A 31 14.11 -38.76 -22.31
CA ARG A 31 13.96 -40.01 -23.10
C ARG A 31 12.67 -40.76 -22.75
N PHE A 32 12.34 -40.81 -21.48
CA PHE A 32 11.12 -41.47 -21.04
C PHE A 32 9.87 -40.73 -21.51
N LEU A 33 9.88 -39.37 -21.43
CA LEU A 33 8.78 -38.56 -21.94
C LEU A 33 8.64 -38.69 -23.45
N ALA A 34 9.73 -38.64 -24.20
CA ALA A 34 9.70 -38.85 -25.66
C ALA A 34 9.13 -40.22 -26.04
N TYR A 35 9.52 -41.28 -25.29
CA TYR A 35 8.95 -42.61 -25.48
C TYR A 35 7.45 -42.67 -25.21
N ILE A 36 6.98 -42.01 -24.15
CA ILE A 36 5.53 -41.94 -23.81
C ILE A 36 4.77 -41.19 -24.89
N GLU A 37 5.29 -40.07 -25.38
CA GLU A 37 4.64 -39.27 -26.44
C GLU A 37 4.53 -40.05 -27.77
N GLU A 38 5.55 -40.89 -28.08
CA GLU A 38 5.56 -41.68 -29.30
C GLU A 38 4.65 -42.91 -29.24
N GLU A 39 4.70 -43.66 -28.13
CA GLU A 39 3.99 -44.93 -27.99
C GLU A 39 2.58 -44.77 -27.42
N TYR A 40 2.32 -43.69 -26.67
CA TYR A 40 1.07 -43.47 -25.97
C TYR A 40 0.58 -42.02 -26.16
N PRO A 41 0.20 -41.61 -27.37
CA PRO A 41 -0.17 -40.24 -27.67
C PRO A 41 -1.42 -39.74 -26.95
N ASP A 42 -2.23 -40.67 -26.43
CA ASP A 42 -3.45 -40.33 -25.67
C ASP A 42 -3.17 -39.99 -24.20
N ILE A 43 -1.94 -40.18 -23.71
CA ILE A 43 -1.58 -39.84 -22.34
C ILE A 43 -1.12 -38.37 -22.30
N PRO A 44 -1.85 -37.49 -21.58
CA PRO A 44 -1.43 -36.10 -21.45
C PRO A 44 -0.13 -35.99 -20.64
N VAL A 45 0.94 -35.54 -21.27
CA VAL A 45 2.23 -35.28 -20.60
C VAL A 45 2.27 -33.83 -20.20
N HIS A 46 2.23 -33.57 -18.87
CA HIS A 46 2.38 -32.24 -18.30
C HIS A 46 3.81 -32.04 -17.81
N SER A 47 4.60 -31.28 -18.54
CA SER A 47 5.91 -30.83 -18.11
C SER A 47 5.78 -29.44 -17.45
N LEU A 48 6.22 -29.34 -16.20
CA LEU A 48 6.27 -28.07 -15.47
C LEU A 48 7.12 -27.00 -16.20
N GLU A 49 8.14 -27.44 -16.92
CA GLU A 49 8.98 -26.58 -17.74
C GLU A 49 8.27 -26.15 -19.04
N ALA A 50 7.52 -27.05 -19.68
CA ALA A 50 6.71 -26.73 -20.83
C ALA A 50 5.58 -25.76 -20.45
N GLU A 51 4.94 -25.96 -19.30
CA GLU A 51 3.91 -25.03 -18.78
C GLU A 51 4.50 -23.64 -18.48
N ARG A 52 5.70 -23.58 -17.88
CA ARG A 52 6.39 -22.31 -17.66
C ARG A 52 6.73 -21.61 -18.98
N LYS A 53 7.29 -22.32 -19.95
CA LYS A 53 7.59 -21.77 -21.28
C LYS A 53 6.34 -21.31 -22.02
N LEU A 54 5.23 -22.05 -21.87
CA LEU A 54 3.95 -21.70 -22.49
C LEU A 54 3.37 -20.44 -21.82
N ALA A 55 3.38 -20.39 -20.50
CA ALA A 55 2.92 -19.22 -19.73
C ALA A 55 3.79 -17.98 -20.01
N GLU A 56 5.09 -18.14 -20.15
CA GLU A 56 6.00 -17.05 -20.52
C GLU A 56 5.76 -16.57 -21.95
N LYS A 57 5.53 -17.48 -22.87
CA LYS A 57 5.18 -17.17 -24.26
C LYS A 57 3.82 -16.47 -24.36
N GLU A 58 2.83 -16.92 -23.60
CA GLU A 58 1.53 -16.28 -23.52
C GLU A 58 1.60 -14.87 -22.93
N ARG A 59 2.38 -14.68 -21.86
CA ARG A 59 2.67 -13.36 -21.27
C ARG A 59 3.33 -12.44 -22.31
N TRP A 60 4.35 -12.91 -23.00
CA TRP A 60 5.04 -12.13 -24.03
C TRP A 60 4.13 -11.78 -25.22
N LEU A 61 3.28 -12.71 -25.67
CA LEU A 61 2.30 -12.43 -26.72
C LEU A 61 1.23 -11.44 -26.27
N ALA A 62 0.77 -11.56 -25.02
CA ALA A 62 -0.18 -10.61 -24.44
C ALA A 62 0.43 -9.20 -24.31
N GLU A 63 1.70 -9.10 -23.90
CA GLU A 63 2.44 -7.85 -23.82
C GLU A 63 2.61 -7.19 -25.19
N LYS A 64 3.03 -7.95 -26.22
CA LYS A 64 3.10 -7.46 -27.61
C LYS A 64 1.76 -7.05 -28.18
N GLN A 65 0.69 -7.72 -27.81
CA GLN A 65 -0.66 -7.39 -28.27
C GLN A 65 -1.17 -6.11 -27.61
N ARG A 66 -0.80 -5.88 -26.33
CA ARG A 66 -1.05 -4.63 -25.60
C ARG A 66 -0.31 -3.45 -26.23
N GLU A 67 0.96 -3.61 -26.58
CA GLU A 67 1.75 -2.57 -27.26
C GLU A 67 1.17 -2.16 -28.62
N ARG A 68 0.60 -3.09 -29.38
CA ARG A 68 -0.03 -2.80 -30.69
C ARG A 68 -1.37 -2.09 -30.58
N ASN A 69 -2.10 -2.28 -29.49
CA ASN A 69 -3.44 -1.70 -29.30
C ASN A 69 -3.43 -0.30 -28.70
N VAL A 70 -2.26 0.26 -28.43
CA VAL A 70 -2.13 1.63 -27.89
C VAL A 70 -2.35 2.64 -29.02
N SER A 71 -3.46 3.37 -28.98
CA SER A 71 -3.77 4.43 -29.93
C SER A 71 -2.76 5.58 -29.82
N GLU A 72 -2.61 6.40 -30.88
CA GLU A 72 -1.74 7.60 -30.85
C GLU A 72 -2.16 8.59 -29.76
N GLU A 73 -3.44 8.68 -29.46
CA GLU A 73 -3.96 9.49 -28.37
C GLU A 73 -3.47 8.96 -27.01
N THR A 74 -3.54 7.65 -26.81
CA THR A 74 -3.04 7.00 -25.58
C THR A 74 -1.53 7.21 -25.42
N LYS A 75 -0.75 7.14 -26.49
CA LYS A 75 0.70 7.43 -26.46
C LYS A 75 0.99 8.87 -26.02
N ARG A 76 0.22 9.85 -26.52
CA ARG A 76 0.34 11.24 -26.09
C ARG A 76 0.00 11.41 -24.60
N CYS A 77 -1.05 10.74 -24.13
CA CYS A 77 -1.42 10.76 -22.72
C CYS A 77 -0.35 10.12 -21.84
N LEU A 78 0.23 8.99 -22.25
CA LEU A 78 1.34 8.33 -21.54
C LEU A 78 2.56 9.26 -21.46
N ALA A 79 2.94 9.91 -22.55
CA ALA A 79 4.06 10.87 -22.54
C ALA A 79 3.81 12.06 -21.59
N LYS A 80 2.57 12.57 -21.56
CA LYS A 80 2.20 13.63 -20.60
C LYS A 80 2.29 13.17 -19.15
N LEU A 81 1.85 11.96 -18.84
CA LEU A 81 1.95 11.41 -17.49
C LEU A 81 3.41 11.19 -17.06
N GLU A 82 4.25 10.70 -17.98
CA GLU A 82 5.68 10.49 -17.74
C GLU A 82 6.42 11.80 -17.47
N GLN A 83 6.19 12.83 -18.30
CA GLN A 83 6.75 14.17 -18.09
C GLN A 83 6.27 14.78 -16.75
N ALA A 84 5.00 14.61 -16.41
CA ALA A 84 4.46 15.08 -15.14
C ALA A 84 5.08 14.34 -13.94
N GLU A 85 5.32 13.03 -14.07
CA GLU A 85 6.00 12.23 -13.06
C GLU A 85 7.44 12.71 -12.83
N GLU A 86 8.19 12.94 -13.91
CA GLU A 86 9.55 13.50 -13.83
C GLU A 86 9.57 14.90 -13.20
N TYR A 87 8.56 15.72 -13.52
CA TYR A 87 8.43 17.04 -12.92
C TYR A 87 8.23 16.96 -11.41
N LEU A 88 7.33 16.09 -10.94
CA LEU A 88 7.12 15.88 -9.50
C LEU A 88 8.38 15.37 -8.79
N LYS A 89 9.15 14.49 -9.41
CA LYS A 89 10.38 13.93 -8.83
C LYS A 89 11.46 15.00 -8.56
N LYS A 90 11.41 16.15 -9.24
CA LYS A 90 12.36 17.25 -9.01
C LYS A 90 12.23 17.87 -7.62
N GLN A 91 11.02 17.87 -7.04
CA GLN A 91 10.76 18.38 -5.70
C GLN A 91 10.00 17.34 -4.85
N SER A 92 10.74 16.33 -4.43
CA SER A 92 10.19 15.19 -3.66
C SER A 92 9.54 15.61 -2.34
N ASP A 93 10.02 16.69 -1.73
CA ASP A 93 9.56 17.13 -0.42
C ASP A 93 8.08 17.50 -0.42
N ILE A 94 7.60 18.14 -1.52
CA ILE A 94 6.21 18.61 -1.61
C ILE A 94 5.22 17.44 -1.62
N TYR A 95 5.41 16.44 -2.49
CA TYR A 95 4.49 15.30 -2.53
C TYR A 95 4.65 14.37 -1.34
N MET A 96 5.84 14.26 -0.76
CA MET A 96 6.06 13.50 0.46
C MET A 96 5.39 14.14 1.66
N ASP A 97 5.47 15.48 1.81
CA ASP A 97 4.78 16.20 2.87
C ASP A 97 3.26 16.06 2.76
N LEU A 98 2.71 16.20 1.56
CA LEU A 98 1.29 15.98 1.29
C LEU A 98 0.87 14.54 1.67
N SER A 99 1.64 13.54 1.27
CA SER A 99 1.37 12.14 1.60
C SER A 99 1.40 11.87 3.11
N GLN A 100 2.39 12.43 3.82
CA GLN A 100 2.51 12.29 5.28
C GLN A 100 1.38 13.00 6.02
N SER A 101 1.00 14.19 5.58
CA SER A 101 -0.10 14.96 6.13
C SER A 101 -1.45 14.24 5.96
N ALA A 102 -1.69 13.68 4.78
CA ALA A 102 -2.84 12.86 4.49
C ALA A 102 -2.88 11.58 5.35
N LYS A 103 -1.73 10.92 5.54
CA LYS A 103 -1.60 9.75 6.43
C LYS A 103 -1.93 10.10 7.89
N LYS A 104 -1.45 11.24 8.39
CA LYS A 104 -1.75 11.71 9.75
C LYS A 104 -3.24 11.98 9.92
N LYS A 105 -3.87 12.66 8.96
CA LYS A 105 -5.33 12.94 8.98
C LYS A 105 -6.13 11.65 9.05
N ARG A 106 -5.82 10.69 8.20
CA ARG A 106 -6.48 9.38 8.19
C ARG A 106 -6.31 8.62 9.51
N THR A 107 -5.09 8.60 10.07
CA THR A 107 -4.83 7.96 11.37
C THR A 107 -5.65 8.62 12.46
N TYR A 108 -5.75 9.94 12.43
CA TYR A 108 -6.57 10.69 13.36
C TYR A 108 -8.06 10.36 13.23
N ASP A 109 -8.59 10.32 12.01
CA ASP A 109 -10.01 10.05 11.75
C ASP A 109 -10.42 8.61 12.10
N ARG A 110 -9.48 7.67 12.03
CA ARG A 110 -9.68 6.27 12.47
C ARG A 110 -9.53 6.05 13.97
N SER A 111 -8.93 7.01 14.70
CA SER A 111 -8.78 6.89 16.14
C SER A 111 -10.15 6.93 16.84
N ASN A 112 -10.39 5.95 17.72
CA ASN A 112 -11.64 5.88 18.48
C ASN A 112 -11.78 7.13 19.37
N PRO A 113 -12.86 7.91 19.23
CA PRO A 113 -13.07 9.12 20.05
C PRO A 113 -13.15 8.81 21.55
N ALA A 114 -13.53 7.58 21.93
CA ALA A 114 -13.54 7.14 23.33
C ALA A 114 -12.17 7.23 24.00
N TYR A 115 -11.07 7.04 23.25
CA TYR A 115 -9.72 7.15 23.77
C TYR A 115 -9.41 8.54 24.36
N LYS A 116 -9.95 9.61 23.76
CA LYS A 116 -9.76 10.98 24.24
C LYS A 116 -10.45 11.21 25.59
N TRP A 117 -11.63 10.63 25.77
CA TRP A 117 -12.36 10.73 27.05
C TRP A 117 -11.70 9.93 28.14
N VAL A 118 -11.15 8.74 27.83
CA VAL A 118 -10.37 7.94 28.78
C VAL A 118 -9.10 8.69 29.19
N ALA A 119 -8.36 9.25 28.24
CA ALA A 119 -7.18 10.05 28.52
C ALA A 119 -7.47 11.26 29.40
N LEU A 120 -8.57 11.99 29.10
CA LEU A 120 -9.03 13.12 29.90
C LEU A 120 -9.39 12.69 31.33
N ALA A 121 -10.10 11.57 31.51
CA ALA A 121 -10.46 11.05 32.81
C ALA A 121 -9.21 10.69 33.64
N ILE A 122 -8.18 10.11 33.03
CA ILE A 122 -6.93 9.79 33.71
C ILE A 122 -6.16 11.05 34.12
N VAL A 123 -6.14 12.09 33.27
CA VAL A 123 -5.51 13.39 33.62
C VAL A 123 -6.24 14.05 34.78
N LEU A 124 -7.58 14.01 34.81
CA LEU A 124 -8.37 14.56 35.91
C LEU A 124 -8.15 13.78 37.21
N MET A 125 -8.11 12.46 37.16
CA MET A 125 -7.79 11.62 38.31
C MET A 125 -6.35 11.88 38.82
N GLY A 126 -5.40 11.98 37.88
CA GLY A 126 -4.00 12.33 38.23
C GLY A 126 -3.88 13.69 38.88
N GLY A 127 -4.62 14.70 38.37
CA GLY A 127 -4.68 16.04 38.96
C GLY A 127 -5.27 16.03 40.39
N ALA A 128 -6.39 15.32 40.58
CA ALA A 128 -7.02 15.16 41.90
C ALA A 128 -6.08 14.45 42.89
N ALA A 129 -5.42 13.38 42.45
CA ALA A 129 -4.45 12.66 43.26
C ALA A 129 -3.24 13.55 43.63
N PHE A 130 -2.78 14.39 42.71
CA PHE A 130 -1.69 15.34 42.96
C PHE A 130 -2.08 16.39 44.02
N ILE A 131 -3.24 16.99 43.90
CA ILE A 131 -3.77 17.97 44.86
C ILE A 131 -3.95 17.32 46.23
N TYR A 132 -4.55 16.13 46.28
CA TYR A 132 -4.69 15.38 47.54
C TYR A 132 -3.34 15.03 48.14
N GLY A 133 -2.34 14.65 47.34
CA GLY A 133 -0.99 14.38 47.82
C GLY A 133 -0.35 15.57 48.49
N ILE A 134 -0.48 16.78 47.95
CA ILE A 134 -0.01 18.01 48.56
C ILE A 134 -0.73 18.24 49.89
N TYR A 135 -2.05 18.12 49.93
CA TYR A 135 -2.86 18.28 51.12
C TYR A 135 -2.43 17.28 52.23
N ALA A 136 -2.26 16.00 51.89
CA ALA A 136 -1.86 14.94 52.80
C ALA A 136 -0.44 15.15 53.36
N LEU A 137 0.49 15.72 52.59
CA LEU A 137 1.81 16.11 53.07
C LEU A 137 1.75 17.26 54.07
N THR A 138 0.89 18.26 53.85
CA THR A 138 0.75 19.41 54.79
C THR A 138 0.06 19.03 56.09
N THR A 139 -0.82 18.05 56.06
CA THR A 139 -1.53 17.54 57.25
C THR A 139 -0.88 16.34 57.92
N HIS A 140 0.33 15.96 57.48
CA HIS A 140 1.06 14.77 57.95
C HIS A 140 0.27 13.45 57.85
N ALA A 141 -0.68 13.39 56.92
CA ALA A 141 -1.41 12.17 56.60
C ALA A 141 -0.48 11.17 55.90
N GLY A 142 -0.53 9.91 56.29
CA GLY A 142 0.23 8.84 55.61
C GLY A 142 -0.12 8.74 54.12
N PHE A 143 0.78 8.22 53.33
CA PHE A 143 0.60 8.01 51.87
C PHE A 143 0.58 9.26 50.96
N GLY A 144 0.69 10.49 51.49
CA GLY A 144 0.67 11.72 50.70
C GLY A 144 1.70 11.72 49.56
N MET A 145 2.92 11.21 49.82
CA MET A 145 3.98 11.10 48.81
C MET A 145 3.62 10.18 47.67
N TYR A 146 2.96 9.05 47.95
CA TYR A 146 2.53 8.11 46.87
C TYR A 146 1.47 8.71 45.98
N PHE A 147 0.49 9.42 46.51
CA PHE A 147 -0.52 10.13 45.76
C PHE A 147 0.06 11.26 44.90
N LEU A 148 1.04 11.98 45.42
CA LEU A 148 1.74 13.03 44.71
C LEU A 148 2.52 12.47 43.53
N LEU A 149 3.30 11.40 43.73
CA LEU A 149 4.08 10.74 42.68
C LEU A 149 3.17 10.10 41.62
N PHE A 150 2.09 9.44 42.06
CA PHE A 150 1.11 8.86 41.13
C PHE A 150 0.44 9.93 40.27
N GLY A 151 -0.02 11.03 40.91
CA GLY A 151 -0.64 12.15 40.20
C GLY A 151 0.32 12.78 39.19
N LEU A 152 1.59 13.00 39.61
CA LEU A 152 2.60 13.55 38.73
C LEU A 152 2.87 12.62 37.53
N ALA A 153 3.04 11.32 37.78
CA ALA A 153 3.28 10.32 36.75
C ALA A 153 2.09 10.25 35.76
N ALA A 154 0.84 10.24 36.26
CA ALA A 154 -0.36 10.23 35.44
C ALA A 154 -0.45 11.50 34.57
N ILE A 155 -0.15 12.68 35.12
CA ILE A 155 -0.15 13.92 34.34
C ILE A 155 0.93 13.89 33.25
N PHE A 156 2.15 13.45 33.57
CA PHE A 156 3.26 13.39 32.62
C PHE A 156 2.99 12.37 31.49
N LEU A 157 2.51 11.17 31.83
CA LEU A 157 2.24 10.13 30.85
C LEU A 157 1.12 10.53 29.87
N PHE A 158 0.06 11.18 30.37
CA PHE A 158 -1.11 11.50 29.58
C PHE A 158 -1.14 12.92 29.03
N ALA A 159 -0.43 13.88 29.64
CA ALA A 159 -0.21 15.20 29.03
C ALA A 159 0.66 15.09 27.78
N GLY A 160 1.57 14.11 27.71
CA GLY A 160 2.28 13.73 26.50
C GLY A 160 1.40 13.05 25.45
N ALA A 161 0.23 12.52 25.81
CA ALA A 161 -0.67 11.77 24.94
C ALA A 161 -1.68 12.67 24.19
N ASN A 162 -1.20 13.75 23.55
CA ASN A 162 -1.94 14.49 22.50
C ASN A 162 -3.30 15.11 22.89
N VAL A 163 -3.59 15.26 24.17
CA VAL A 163 -4.83 15.89 24.65
C VAL A 163 -4.73 17.43 24.60
N LEU A 164 -3.52 17.98 24.60
CA LEU A 164 -3.30 19.42 24.59
C LEU A 164 -3.58 20.02 23.20
N PRO A 165 -4.26 21.19 23.12
CA PRO A 165 -4.58 21.86 21.85
C PRO A 165 -3.36 22.27 21.03
N THR A 166 -2.19 22.35 21.63
CA THR A 166 -0.90 22.73 21.02
C THR A 166 -0.13 21.55 20.45
N SER A 167 -0.63 20.31 20.63
CA SER A 167 0.06 19.12 20.16
C SER A 167 -0.01 19.01 18.64
N LYS A 168 1.10 18.58 18.02
CA LYS A 168 1.19 18.31 16.57
C LYS A 168 0.19 17.26 16.07
N ASN A 169 -0.51 16.61 16.98
CA ASN A 169 -1.57 15.62 16.70
C ASN A 169 -2.98 16.15 17.00
N ASN A 170 -3.12 17.44 17.27
CA ASN A 170 -4.43 18.06 17.40
C ASN A 170 -5.12 18.12 16.04
N LYS A 171 -6.44 17.90 16.02
CA LYS A 171 -7.27 17.95 14.82
C LYS A 171 -7.02 19.22 13.99
N ASN A 172 -7.07 20.37 14.63
CA ASN A 172 -6.90 21.66 13.96
C ASN A 172 -5.51 21.83 13.35
N TYR A 173 -4.46 21.34 14.03
CA TYR A 173 -3.10 21.36 13.51
C TYR A 173 -2.97 20.45 12.28
N ILE A 174 -3.50 19.22 12.36
CA ILE A 174 -3.46 18.25 11.27
C ILE A 174 -4.22 18.78 10.05
N GLU A 175 -5.41 19.33 10.24
CA GLU A 175 -6.22 19.90 9.16
C GLU A 175 -5.55 21.13 8.53
N LYS A 176 -4.99 22.03 9.33
CA LYS A 176 -4.25 23.20 8.85
C LYS A 176 -3.01 22.77 8.05
N HIS A 177 -2.26 21.81 8.57
CA HIS A 177 -1.04 21.33 7.90
C HIS A 177 -1.39 20.64 6.57
N LEU A 178 -2.44 19.82 6.53
CA LEU A 178 -2.91 19.20 5.30
C LEU A 178 -3.35 20.25 4.26
N THR A 179 -4.11 21.25 4.68
CA THR A 179 -4.55 22.34 3.79
C THR A 179 -3.35 23.11 3.23
N GLU A 180 -2.34 23.36 4.04
CA GLU A 180 -1.11 24.03 3.61
C GLU A 180 -0.31 23.17 2.63
N SER A 181 -0.16 21.86 2.89
CA SER A 181 0.52 20.92 1.98
C SER A 181 -0.22 20.81 0.63
N ILE A 182 -1.56 20.82 0.63
CA ILE A 182 -2.36 20.84 -0.60
C ILE A 182 -2.09 22.13 -1.36
N ARG A 183 -2.11 23.30 -0.69
CA ARG A 183 -1.84 24.58 -1.31
C ARG A 183 -0.46 24.63 -1.94
N GLN A 184 0.57 24.17 -1.24
CA GLN A 184 1.94 24.10 -1.77
C GLN A 184 2.02 23.23 -3.03
N MET A 185 1.30 22.10 -3.05
CA MET A 185 1.21 21.25 -4.23
C MET A 185 0.46 21.97 -5.38
N GLU A 186 -0.64 22.66 -5.09
CA GLU A 186 -1.37 23.45 -6.09
C GLU A 186 -0.52 24.54 -6.69
N ASP A 187 0.25 25.28 -5.87
CA ASP A 187 1.16 26.31 -6.33
C ASP A 187 2.26 25.72 -7.20
N TYR A 188 2.84 24.59 -6.81
CA TYR A 188 3.89 23.90 -7.56
C TYR A 188 3.40 23.39 -8.93
N ILE A 189 2.25 22.72 -8.99
CA ILE A 189 1.73 22.22 -10.28
C ILE A 189 1.20 23.35 -11.19
N ARG A 190 0.85 24.50 -10.62
CA ARG A 190 0.44 25.68 -11.42
C ARG A 190 1.55 26.22 -12.31
N GLU A 191 2.82 26.02 -11.93
CA GLU A 191 3.98 26.37 -12.75
C GLU A 191 4.15 25.45 -13.96
N TYR A 192 3.51 24.28 -13.95
CA TYR A 192 3.55 23.33 -15.04
C TYR A 192 2.31 23.49 -15.94
N PRO A 193 2.46 23.87 -17.21
CA PRO A 193 1.34 24.07 -18.13
C PRO A 193 0.55 22.74 -18.33
N ASP A 194 -0.75 22.80 -18.17
CA ASP A 194 -1.65 21.66 -18.38
C ASP A 194 -1.28 20.40 -17.58
N PHE A 195 -0.98 20.57 -16.27
CA PHE A 195 -0.70 19.42 -15.41
C PHE A 195 -1.86 18.42 -15.45
N PRO A 196 -1.60 17.11 -15.73
CA PRO A 196 -2.61 16.16 -16.18
C PRO A 196 -3.59 15.73 -15.10
N VAL A 197 -3.31 15.98 -13.82
CA VAL A 197 -4.15 15.56 -12.69
C VAL A 197 -4.30 16.66 -11.65
N PRO A 198 -5.39 16.68 -10.86
CA PRO A 198 -5.54 17.61 -9.74
C PRO A 198 -4.43 17.45 -8.70
N ALA A 199 -4.15 18.51 -7.94
CA ALA A 199 -3.07 18.56 -6.93
C ALA A 199 -3.03 17.35 -6.01
N HIS A 200 -4.18 16.94 -5.59
CA HIS A 200 -4.31 15.82 -4.70
C HIS A 200 -4.05 14.43 -5.29
N TYR A 201 -3.98 14.29 -6.58
CA TYR A 201 -3.50 13.08 -7.27
C TYR A 201 -2.07 13.24 -7.80
N ALA A 202 -1.43 14.38 -7.52
CA ALA A 202 -0.09 14.71 -7.95
C ALA A 202 0.96 13.98 -7.10
N HIS A 203 1.12 12.69 -7.35
CA HIS A 203 2.12 11.84 -6.72
C HIS A 203 2.72 10.90 -7.77
N PRO A 204 4.07 10.70 -7.79
CA PRO A 204 4.72 9.85 -8.79
C PRO A 204 4.12 8.43 -8.88
N VAL A 205 3.81 7.80 -7.75
CA VAL A 205 3.20 6.45 -7.71
C VAL A 205 1.81 6.46 -8.36
N VAL A 206 1.01 7.51 -8.15
CA VAL A 206 -0.31 7.67 -8.78
C VAL A 206 -0.16 7.75 -10.30
N LEU A 207 0.76 8.60 -10.78
CA LEU A 207 0.99 8.78 -12.21
C LEU A 207 1.52 7.51 -12.86
N LYS A 208 2.43 6.81 -12.20
CA LYS A 208 2.95 5.52 -12.67
C LYS A 208 1.83 4.48 -12.79
N ARG A 209 0.98 4.36 -11.76
CA ARG A 209 -0.16 3.42 -11.81
C ARG A 209 -1.16 3.76 -12.90
N MET A 210 -1.41 5.05 -13.16
CA MET A 210 -2.24 5.48 -14.28
C MET A 210 -1.61 5.11 -15.63
N GLN A 211 -0.29 5.23 -15.78
CA GLN A 211 0.43 4.78 -16.97
C GLN A 211 0.25 3.26 -17.19
N GLU A 212 0.34 2.46 -16.13
CA GLU A 212 0.14 1.01 -16.18
C GLU A 212 -1.29 0.66 -16.62
N ILE A 213 -2.30 1.29 -16.03
CA ILE A 213 -3.71 1.12 -16.41
C ILE A 213 -3.92 1.41 -17.91
N MET A 214 -3.26 2.45 -18.43
CA MET A 214 -3.34 2.78 -19.85
C MET A 214 -2.58 1.78 -20.73
N LYS A 215 -1.40 1.32 -20.32
CA LYS A 215 -0.62 0.26 -21.00
C LYS A 215 -1.37 -1.07 -21.01
N GLU A 216 -2.12 -1.37 -19.97
CA GLU A 216 -3.00 -2.54 -19.89
C GLU A 216 -4.24 -2.44 -20.82
N GLY A 217 -4.49 -1.28 -21.41
CA GLY A 217 -5.65 -1.05 -22.29
C GLY A 217 -6.97 -0.86 -21.52
N ARG A 218 -6.92 -0.65 -20.20
CA ARG A 218 -8.10 -0.44 -19.34
C ARG A 218 -8.62 1.00 -19.39
N ALA A 219 -7.81 1.93 -19.89
CA ALA A 219 -8.17 3.32 -20.12
C ALA A 219 -7.49 3.86 -21.38
N ARG A 220 -8.16 4.75 -22.10
CA ARG A 220 -7.65 5.38 -23.31
C ARG A 220 -7.10 6.78 -23.09
N ASN A 221 -7.58 7.44 -22.05
CA ASN A 221 -7.21 8.81 -21.71
C ASN A 221 -7.00 8.98 -20.20
N ILE A 222 -6.46 10.13 -19.80
CA ILE A 222 -6.11 10.44 -18.40
C ILE A 222 -7.35 10.43 -17.48
N PRO A 223 -8.49 11.05 -17.81
CA PRO A 223 -9.68 11.00 -16.97
C PRO A 223 -10.19 9.57 -16.73
N GLU A 224 -10.21 8.72 -17.77
CA GLU A 224 -10.58 7.31 -17.62
C GLU A 224 -9.60 6.55 -16.72
N ALA A 225 -8.30 6.75 -16.92
CA ALA A 225 -7.26 6.13 -16.09
C ALA A 225 -7.43 6.49 -14.62
N LEU A 226 -7.76 7.75 -14.32
CA LEU A 226 -8.04 8.20 -12.96
C LEU A 226 -9.31 7.56 -12.37
N GLN A 227 -10.35 7.36 -13.19
CA GLN A 227 -11.58 6.69 -12.75
C GLN A 227 -11.35 5.20 -12.47
N VAL A 228 -10.59 4.51 -13.34
CA VAL A 228 -10.22 3.10 -13.14
C VAL A 228 -9.39 2.97 -11.87
N LEU A 229 -8.40 3.82 -11.68
CA LEU A 229 -7.58 3.85 -10.48
C LEU A 229 -8.42 4.03 -9.20
N LYS A 230 -9.38 4.95 -9.22
CA LYS A 230 -10.32 5.14 -8.08
C LYS A 230 -11.12 3.87 -7.79
N LYS A 231 -11.59 3.17 -8.82
CA LYS A 231 -12.33 1.90 -8.66
C LYS A 231 -11.45 0.80 -8.08
N ASP A 232 -10.22 0.66 -8.58
CA ASP A 232 -9.26 -0.32 -8.09
C ASP A 232 -8.92 -0.11 -6.61
N LEU A 233 -8.66 1.14 -6.23
CA LEU A 233 -8.38 1.49 -4.83
C LEU A 233 -9.59 1.27 -3.92
N LYS A 234 -10.81 1.47 -4.42
CA LYS A 234 -12.03 1.16 -3.69
C LYS A 234 -12.19 -0.35 -3.49
N ALA A 235 -11.89 -1.15 -4.49
CA ALA A 235 -11.91 -2.61 -4.42
C ALA A 235 -10.89 -3.14 -3.40
N LEU A 236 -9.67 -2.59 -3.38
CA LEU A 236 -8.62 -2.93 -2.42
C LEU A 236 -8.96 -2.59 -0.95
N ASN A 237 -9.91 -1.68 -0.73
CA ASN A 237 -10.43 -1.41 0.61
C ASN A 237 -11.34 -2.51 1.16
N SER A 238 -11.85 -3.40 0.28
CA SER A 238 -12.78 -4.48 0.61
C SER A 238 -12.09 -5.84 0.72
N SER A 239 -11.08 -6.00 1.57
CA SER A 239 -10.45 -7.30 1.96
C SER A 239 -9.96 -8.21 0.82
N VAL A 240 -9.45 -7.67 -0.27
CA VAL A 240 -8.81 -8.47 -1.32
C VAL A 240 -7.37 -8.77 -0.93
N VAL A 241 -6.95 -10.03 -1.08
CA VAL A 241 -5.55 -10.45 -0.92
C VAL A 241 -4.78 -9.93 -2.13
N VAL A 242 -3.81 -9.05 -1.89
CA VAL A 242 -2.99 -8.40 -2.91
C VAL A 242 -1.55 -8.87 -2.74
N GLU A 243 -0.81 -9.01 -3.82
CA GLU A 243 0.62 -9.30 -3.78
C GLU A 243 1.39 -8.19 -3.04
N LYS A 244 2.52 -8.55 -2.40
CA LYS A 244 3.24 -7.64 -1.51
C LYS A 244 3.70 -6.36 -2.22
N GLU A 245 4.12 -6.44 -3.47
CA GLU A 245 4.59 -5.30 -4.27
C GLU A 245 3.45 -4.34 -4.58
N GLU A 246 2.29 -4.84 -4.99
CA GLU A 246 1.09 -4.04 -5.16
C GLU A 246 0.59 -3.44 -3.85
N TYR A 247 0.77 -4.15 -2.73
CA TYR A 247 0.39 -3.67 -1.41
C TYR A 247 1.20 -2.44 -0.98
N ASP A 248 2.51 -2.42 -1.23
CA ASP A 248 3.39 -1.30 -0.90
C ASP A 248 3.07 -0.06 -1.76
N GLU A 249 2.78 -0.23 -3.05
CA GLU A 249 2.30 0.83 -3.94
C GLU A 249 0.95 1.39 -3.48
N VAL A 250 0.01 0.54 -3.11
CA VAL A 250 -1.31 0.95 -2.61
C VAL A 250 -1.21 1.67 -1.28
N ILE A 251 -0.31 1.27 -0.39
CA ILE A 251 -0.07 2.00 0.87
C ILE A 251 0.45 3.41 0.60
N ALA A 252 1.31 3.60 -0.39
CA ALA A 252 1.82 4.92 -0.76
C ALA A 252 0.70 5.83 -1.32
N ILE A 253 -0.22 5.28 -2.11
CA ILE A 253 -1.33 6.02 -2.74
C ILE A 253 -2.52 6.20 -1.78
N LYS A 254 -2.85 5.16 -1.01
CA LYS A 254 -4.04 5.09 -0.17
C LYS A 254 -4.23 6.28 0.78
N PRO A 255 -3.19 6.84 1.43
CA PRO A 255 -3.33 8.06 2.24
C PRO A 255 -3.86 9.26 1.47
N MET A 256 -3.44 9.44 0.24
CA MET A 256 -3.90 10.54 -0.62
C MET A 256 -5.35 10.36 -1.03
N PHE A 257 -5.75 9.16 -1.45
CA PHE A 257 -7.10 8.85 -1.89
C PHE A 257 -8.16 8.90 -0.78
N LEU A 258 -7.79 8.59 0.45
CA LEU A 258 -8.76 8.55 1.57
C LEU A 258 -9.07 9.92 2.17
N VAL A 259 -8.30 10.93 1.83
CA VAL A 259 -8.59 12.33 2.20
C VAL A 259 -9.61 12.97 1.25
N MET A 260 -9.85 12.31 0.10
CA MET A 260 -10.33 13.00 -1.07
C MET A 260 -11.71 12.67 -1.56
N ASP A 261 -12.61 12.14 -0.94
CA ASP A 261 -13.96 11.82 -1.42
C ASP A 261 -14.31 10.35 -1.43
N TYR A 262 -14.13 9.74 -0.29
CA TYR A 262 -14.85 8.52 0.05
C TYR A 262 -16.04 8.82 0.96
N LYS A 263 -16.71 9.95 0.75
CA LYS A 263 -18.04 10.18 1.31
C LYS A 263 -19.09 9.83 0.30
#